data_64c7027d50932aaa4f0da4b0a11a45f4
#
_entry.id   64c7027d50932aaa4f0da4b0a11a45f4
#
_cell.length_a   1.000
_cell.length_b   1.000
_cell.length_c   1.000
_cell.angle_alpha   90.00
_cell.angle_beta   90.00
_cell.angle_gamma   90.00
#
_symmetry.space_group_name_H-M   'P 1'
#
loop_
_entity.id
_entity.type
_entity.pdbx_description
1 polymer ?
#
loop_
_entity_poly.entity_id
_entity_poly.type
_entity_poly.pdbx_seq_one_letter_code
_entity_poly.pdbx_strand_id
1 'polypeptide(L)'
;NNNTHVRKFDEILKGELEMMWMKRLVAATAAIAMLGALSGCGSKNDSSTADNGNGLSNNKFVVGFDAAFPPYGYQDDSGEYVGFDLDLAQEVCSRNNWELVKMPIDWDSKDMELNSGTISCIWNGFTMNGREDDYTWSDPYVDNSQVFVVKSDSGITTFDDLSGKTVAVQTDSSAEAALNEEDNAALKDSFKELLVVGEYNTAFLNLESNAVDAIAMDIGVAKYQLESRNGDFTILDQPLAAEQYAVGFKKGNETLRDQVQNTLNEMKSDGTFKTIAEKWDLQDSVILD
;
A
#
# COMPACT_ATOMS: atom_id res chain seq x y z
N ASN A 1 -47.57 10.05 25.75
CA ASN A 1 -46.74 10.63 24.68
C ASN A 1 -45.66 9.74 24.10
N ASN A 2 -45.48 8.49 24.60
CA ASN A 2 -44.47 7.56 24.06
C ASN A 2 -44.99 6.62 22.95
N ASN A 3 -46.30 6.55 22.74
CA ASN A 3 -46.89 5.62 21.77
C ASN A 3 -46.97 6.17 20.32
N THR A 4 -46.79 7.48 20.16
CA THR A 4 -46.91 8.13 18.82
C THR A 4 -45.58 8.08 18.07
N HIS A 5 -44.43 8.05 18.76
CA HIS A 5 -43.12 7.97 18.14
C HIS A 5 -42.79 6.57 17.65
N VAL A 6 -43.22 5.52 18.35
CA VAL A 6 -42.98 4.12 17.96
C VAL A 6 -43.79 3.75 16.71
N ARG A 7 -45.04 4.20 16.62
CA ARG A 7 -45.87 3.96 15.41
C ARG A 7 -45.35 4.67 14.15
N LYS A 8 -44.73 5.83 14.30
CA LYS A 8 -44.15 6.54 13.15
C LYS A 8 -42.87 5.91 12.63
N PHE A 9 -42.11 5.26 13.50
CA PHE A 9 -40.91 4.49 13.12
C PHE A 9 -41.27 3.20 12.40
N ASP A 10 -42.32 2.49 12.84
CA ASP A 10 -42.79 1.26 12.18
C ASP A 10 -43.41 1.52 10.79
N GLU A 11 -44.05 2.66 10.58
CA GLU A 11 -44.59 3.03 9.27
C GLU A 11 -43.48 3.40 8.26
N ILE A 12 -42.39 4.04 8.72
CA ILE A 12 -41.24 4.39 7.88
C ILE A 12 -40.49 3.11 7.46
N LEU A 13 -40.26 2.19 8.39
CA LEU A 13 -39.59 0.92 8.09
C LEU A 13 -40.39 0.01 7.13
N LYS A 14 -41.75 0.00 7.25
CA LYS A 14 -42.58 -0.71 6.29
C LYS A 14 -42.54 -0.10 4.90
N GLY A 15 -42.52 1.22 4.79
CA GLY A 15 -42.42 1.91 3.49
C GLY A 15 -41.10 1.64 2.76
N GLU A 16 -39.98 1.55 3.49
CA GLU A 16 -38.68 1.24 2.89
C GLU A 16 -38.57 -0.24 2.46
N LEU A 17 -39.17 -1.18 3.22
CA LEU A 17 -39.22 -2.59 2.83
C LEU A 17 -40.07 -2.83 1.58
N GLU A 18 -41.21 -2.16 1.45
CA GLU A 18 -42.07 -2.28 0.26
C GLU A 18 -41.41 -1.68 -0.98
N MET A 19 -40.65 -0.57 -0.82
CA MET A 19 -39.93 0.04 -1.92
C MET A 19 -38.76 -0.82 -2.42
N MET A 20 -38.08 -1.56 -1.53
CA MET A 20 -37.05 -2.54 -1.89
C MET A 20 -37.63 -3.75 -2.60
N TRP A 21 -38.83 -4.21 -2.24
CA TRP A 21 -39.51 -5.33 -2.90
C TRP A 21 -39.99 -4.95 -4.29
N MET A 22 -40.52 -3.76 -4.50
CA MET A 22 -40.94 -3.28 -5.83
C MET A 22 -39.76 -3.11 -6.79
N LYS A 23 -38.59 -2.68 -6.30
CA LYS A 23 -37.36 -2.59 -7.13
C LYS A 23 -36.83 -3.96 -7.59
N ARG A 24 -37.12 -5.02 -6.83
CA ARG A 24 -36.72 -6.40 -7.18
C ARG A 24 -37.71 -7.06 -8.16
N LEU A 25 -38.96 -6.65 -8.20
CA LEU A 25 -39.98 -7.18 -9.13
C LEU A 25 -39.89 -6.59 -10.55
N VAL A 26 -39.35 -5.38 -10.70
CA VAL A 26 -39.13 -4.75 -12.01
C VAL A 26 -37.95 -5.36 -12.77
N ALA A 27 -37.00 -6.01 -12.07
CA ALA A 27 -35.84 -6.66 -12.69
C ALA A 27 -36.11 -8.07 -13.24
N ALA A 28 -37.26 -8.66 -12.92
CA ALA A 28 -37.59 -10.06 -13.27
C ALA A 28 -38.46 -10.24 -14.52
N THR A 29 -38.94 -9.18 -15.17
CA THR A 29 -39.87 -9.26 -16.32
C THR A 29 -39.27 -8.91 -17.68
N ALA A 30 -37.94 -8.72 -17.78
CA ALA A 30 -37.29 -8.39 -19.07
C ALA A 30 -36.52 -9.56 -19.71
N ALA A 31 -36.74 -10.80 -19.34
CA ALA A 31 -35.95 -11.95 -19.81
C ALA A 31 -36.76 -13.06 -20.47
N ILE A 32 -37.85 -12.75 -21.22
CA ILE A 32 -38.51 -13.76 -22.11
C ILE A 32 -39.04 -13.02 -23.34
N ALA A 33 -38.21 -12.89 -24.37
CA ALA A 33 -38.61 -12.85 -25.81
C ALA A 33 -37.33 -12.62 -26.63
N MET A 34 -36.70 -13.70 -27.12
CA MET A 34 -36.03 -13.81 -28.44
C MET A 34 -35.35 -15.17 -28.56
N LEU A 35 -36.17 -16.16 -28.90
CA LEU A 35 -35.69 -17.38 -29.54
C LEU A 35 -36.23 -17.32 -31.00
N GLY A 36 -35.32 -17.21 -31.94
CA GLY A 36 -35.66 -17.46 -33.33
C GLY A 36 -34.87 -16.61 -34.31
N ALA A 37 -33.71 -17.08 -34.76
CA ALA A 37 -33.28 -17.13 -36.16
C ALA A 37 -31.80 -17.56 -36.22
N LEU A 38 -31.57 -18.83 -36.50
CA LEU A 38 -30.28 -19.33 -36.99
C LEU A 38 -30.16 -18.97 -38.46
N SER A 39 -29.10 -18.31 -38.85
CA SER A 39 -28.27 -18.64 -40.04
C SER A 39 -27.29 -17.49 -40.34
N GLY A 40 -26.02 -17.79 -40.39
CA GLY A 40 -25.12 -16.97 -41.21
C GLY A 40 -23.82 -16.52 -40.57
N CYS A 41 -22.77 -17.25 -40.88
CA CYS A 41 -21.39 -16.81 -41.09
C CYS A 41 -20.66 -15.99 -39.99
N GLY A 42 -19.68 -16.64 -39.49
CA GLY A 42 -18.47 -16.19 -38.83
C GLY A 42 -18.10 -14.72 -38.87
N SER A 43 -18.09 -14.15 -37.70
CA SER A 43 -17.15 -13.13 -37.31
C SER A 43 -16.86 -13.37 -35.82
N LYS A 44 -15.68 -13.84 -35.53
CA LYS A 44 -15.10 -13.76 -34.23
C LYS A 44 -15.05 -12.28 -33.89
N ASN A 45 -15.99 -11.80 -33.07
CA ASN A 45 -15.73 -10.61 -32.27
C ASN A 45 -14.81 -11.07 -31.10
N ASP A 46 -13.55 -11.19 -31.38
CA ASP A 46 -12.54 -10.97 -30.39
C ASP A 46 -12.72 -9.51 -29.96
N SER A 47 -13.35 -9.27 -28.83
CA SER A 47 -13.04 -8.10 -28.03
C SER A 47 -11.59 -8.28 -27.56
N SER A 48 -10.65 -8.10 -28.49
CA SER A 48 -9.27 -7.87 -28.18
C SER A 48 -9.25 -6.53 -27.40
N THR A 49 -9.26 -6.60 -26.08
CA THR A 49 -8.57 -5.58 -25.30
C THR A 49 -7.21 -5.43 -25.98
N ALA A 50 -6.95 -4.26 -26.56
CA ALA A 50 -5.68 -3.99 -27.20
C ALA A 50 -4.61 -4.11 -26.12
N ASP A 51 -4.03 -5.29 -26.00
CA ASP A 51 -2.78 -5.50 -25.30
C ASP A 51 -1.72 -4.84 -26.19
N ASN A 52 -1.26 -3.68 -25.78
CA ASN A 52 -0.22 -2.91 -26.47
C ASN A 52 1.16 -3.58 -26.36
N GLY A 53 1.23 -4.87 -25.99
CA GLY A 53 2.45 -5.64 -25.85
C GLY A 53 3.26 -5.34 -24.58
N ASN A 54 2.73 -4.47 -23.69
CA ASN A 54 3.33 -4.11 -22.42
C ASN A 54 2.62 -4.74 -21.20
N GLY A 55 1.63 -5.60 -21.42
CA GLY A 55 0.86 -6.24 -20.36
C GLY A 55 -0.15 -5.32 -19.65
N LEU A 56 -0.36 -4.09 -20.14
CA LEU A 56 -1.32 -3.15 -19.56
C LEU A 56 -2.69 -3.27 -20.23
N SER A 57 -3.72 -3.51 -19.43
CA SER A 57 -5.10 -3.50 -19.90
C SER A 57 -5.55 -2.06 -20.16
N ASN A 58 -5.99 -1.76 -21.39
CA ASN A 58 -6.49 -0.43 -21.77
C ASN A 58 -5.53 0.74 -21.48
N ASN A 59 -4.23 0.51 -21.55
CA ASN A 59 -3.19 1.51 -21.28
C ASN A 59 -3.21 2.06 -19.83
N LYS A 60 -3.79 1.32 -18.88
CA LYS A 60 -3.86 1.69 -17.47
C LYS A 60 -2.73 1.05 -16.68
N PHE A 61 -1.93 1.88 -16.04
CA PHE A 61 -0.92 1.45 -15.10
C PHE A 61 -1.48 1.59 -13.67
N VAL A 62 -1.79 0.47 -13.04
CA VAL A 62 -2.43 0.42 -11.73
C VAL A 62 -1.37 0.20 -10.66
N VAL A 63 -1.14 1.20 -9.84
CA VAL A 63 -0.19 1.13 -8.71
C VAL A 63 -0.94 0.73 -7.45
N GLY A 64 -0.57 -0.42 -6.86
CA GLY A 64 -1.04 -0.86 -5.55
C GLY A 64 -0.16 -0.30 -4.43
N PHE A 65 -0.78 0.28 -3.41
CA PHE A 65 -0.08 0.91 -2.29
C PHE A 65 -0.92 0.93 -1.01
N ASP A 66 -0.26 0.95 0.14
CA ASP A 66 -0.87 1.22 1.45
C ASP A 66 -1.11 2.74 1.59
N ALA A 67 -2.36 3.15 1.72
CA ALA A 67 -2.73 4.58 1.82
C ALA A 67 -2.43 5.21 3.20
N ALA A 68 -1.76 4.50 4.09
CA ALA A 68 -1.31 4.95 5.41
C ALA A 68 0.23 4.90 5.56
N PHE A 69 0.98 5.03 4.46
CA PHE A 69 2.44 4.87 4.40
C PHE A 69 3.16 6.15 3.89
N PRO A 70 3.00 7.31 4.57
CA PRO A 70 3.70 8.54 4.19
C PRO A 70 5.21 8.44 4.48
N PRO A 71 6.09 9.09 3.70
CA PRO A 71 5.79 9.99 2.59
C PRO A 71 5.69 9.27 1.23
N TYR A 72 5.72 7.93 1.18
CA TYR A 72 5.78 7.16 -0.08
C TYR A 72 4.43 7.08 -0.79
N GLY A 73 3.35 6.72 -0.07
CA GLY A 73 1.98 6.70 -0.59
C GLY A 73 0.99 6.81 0.55
N TYR A 74 0.08 7.78 0.48
CA TYR A 74 -0.91 7.97 1.53
C TYR A 74 -2.08 8.85 1.06
N GLN A 75 -3.16 8.85 1.84
CA GLN A 75 -4.26 9.78 1.64
C GLN A 75 -4.03 11.03 2.50
N ASP A 76 -4.00 12.20 1.86
CA ASP A 76 -3.83 13.48 2.55
C ASP A 76 -5.15 13.99 3.18
N ASP A 77 -5.09 15.12 3.89
CA ASP A 77 -6.24 15.71 4.56
C ASP A 77 -7.35 16.17 3.58
N SER A 78 -7.04 16.33 2.30
CA SER A 78 -8.03 16.65 1.26
C SER A 78 -8.74 15.41 0.71
N GLY A 79 -8.26 14.21 1.07
CA GLY A 79 -8.74 12.94 0.58
C GLY A 79 -8.06 12.48 -0.71
N GLU A 80 -7.02 13.19 -1.17
CA GLU A 80 -6.25 12.81 -2.37
C GLU A 80 -5.13 11.82 -2.01
N TYR A 81 -4.84 10.91 -2.94
CA TYR A 81 -3.71 10.01 -2.82
C TYR A 81 -2.44 10.66 -3.35
N VAL A 82 -1.48 10.85 -2.46
CA VAL A 82 -0.22 11.56 -2.69
C VAL A 82 0.96 10.77 -2.15
N GLY A 83 2.18 11.13 -2.53
CA GLY A 83 3.41 10.53 -2.02
C GLY A 83 4.51 10.51 -3.06
N PHE A 84 5.73 10.26 -2.58
CA PHE A 84 6.93 10.20 -3.40
C PHE A 84 6.82 9.17 -4.52
N ASP A 85 6.42 7.95 -4.19
CA ASP A 85 6.29 6.86 -5.15
C ASP A 85 5.15 7.11 -6.15
N LEU A 86 4.05 7.73 -5.70
CA LEU A 86 2.94 8.10 -6.57
C LEU A 86 3.31 9.23 -7.54
N ASP A 87 4.17 10.16 -7.13
CA ASP A 87 4.70 11.21 -8.01
C ASP A 87 5.67 10.61 -9.05
N LEU A 88 6.54 9.68 -8.65
CA LEU A 88 7.39 8.94 -9.59
C LEU A 88 6.54 8.15 -10.60
N ALA A 89 5.53 7.44 -10.13
CA ALA A 89 4.61 6.68 -10.98
C ALA A 89 3.84 7.58 -11.94
N GLN A 90 3.43 8.78 -11.50
CA GLN A 90 2.76 9.77 -12.37
C GLN A 90 3.68 10.23 -13.49
N GLU A 91 4.95 10.51 -13.20
CA GLU A 91 5.91 10.92 -14.21
C GLU A 91 6.22 9.78 -15.19
N VAL A 92 6.38 8.55 -14.69
CA VAL A 92 6.54 7.35 -15.53
C VAL A 92 5.35 7.18 -16.47
N CYS A 93 4.14 7.32 -15.98
CA CYS A 93 2.93 7.23 -16.81
C CYS A 93 2.87 8.34 -17.86
N SER A 94 3.23 9.58 -17.48
CA SER A 94 3.25 10.73 -18.39
C SER A 94 4.20 10.52 -19.56
N ARG A 95 5.41 10.01 -19.32
CA ARG A 95 6.42 9.73 -20.36
C ARG A 95 6.03 8.58 -21.28
N ASN A 96 5.31 7.59 -20.75
CA ASN A 96 4.89 6.43 -21.52
C ASN A 96 3.49 6.58 -22.14
N ASN A 97 2.82 7.71 -21.97
CA ASN A 97 1.43 7.96 -22.36
C ASN A 97 0.46 6.92 -21.76
N TRP A 98 0.69 6.52 -20.51
CA TRP A 98 -0.20 5.65 -19.74
C TRP A 98 -1.13 6.46 -18.85
N GLU A 99 -2.29 5.87 -18.52
CA GLU A 99 -3.20 6.38 -17.48
C GLU A 99 -2.78 5.80 -16.13
N LEU A 100 -2.37 6.64 -15.18
CA LEU A 100 -2.10 6.20 -13.81
C LEU A 100 -3.42 5.94 -13.08
N VAL A 101 -3.54 4.77 -12.47
CA VAL A 101 -4.59 4.43 -11.51
C VAL A 101 -3.94 4.17 -10.16
N LYS A 102 -4.22 5.02 -9.18
CA LYS A 102 -3.77 4.86 -7.81
C LYS A 102 -4.77 3.97 -7.06
N MET A 103 -4.36 2.78 -6.66
CA MET A 103 -5.22 1.80 -6.02
C MET A 103 -4.75 1.52 -4.59
N PRO A 104 -5.44 2.05 -3.57
CA PRO A 104 -5.15 1.68 -2.19
C PRO A 104 -5.53 0.21 -1.96
N ILE A 105 -4.67 -0.51 -1.27
CA ILE A 105 -4.85 -1.93 -0.93
C ILE A 105 -4.57 -2.14 0.56
N ASP A 106 -5.17 -3.18 1.14
CA ASP A 106 -4.71 -3.73 2.40
C ASP A 106 -3.35 -4.40 2.18
N TRP A 107 -2.35 -4.09 3.01
CA TRP A 107 -0.97 -4.52 2.74
C TRP A 107 -0.78 -6.03 2.69
N ASP A 108 -1.49 -6.78 3.49
CA ASP A 108 -1.48 -8.24 3.50
C ASP A 108 -2.15 -8.86 2.25
N SER A 109 -2.88 -8.08 1.46
CA SER A 109 -3.49 -8.53 0.20
C SER A 109 -2.65 -8.29 -1.05
N LYS A 110 -1.48 -7.62 -0.94
CA LYS A 110 -0.67 -7.17 -2.08
C LYS A 110 -0.35 -8.27 -3.10
N ASP A 111 -0.03 -9.46 -2.63
CA ASP A 111 0.33 -10.59 -3.50
C ASP A 111 -0.87 -11.11 -4.29
N MET A 112 -2.04 -11.17 -3.64
CA MET A 112 -3.27 -11.57 -4.29
C MET A 112 -3.67 -10.56 -5.37
N GLU A 113 -3.61 -9.26 -5.06
CA GLU A 113 -3.95 -8.18 -6.00
C GLU A 113 -2.99 -8.15 -7.20
N LEU A 114 -1.68 -8.35 -6.97
CA LEU A 114 -0.68 -8.41 -8.02
C LEU A 114 -0.84 -9.66 -8.90
N ASN A 115 -1.03 -10.83 -8.27
CA ASN A 115 -1.13 -12.10 -8.98
C ASN A 115 -2.42 -12.22 -9.80
N SER A 116 -3.52 -11.64 -9.33
CA SER A 116 -4.79 -11.57 -10.06
C SER A 116 -4.75 -10.60 -11.24
N GLY A 117 -3.77 -9.66 -11.25
CA GLY A 117 -3.69 -8.60 -12.24
C GLY A 117 -4.62 -7.40 -11.95
N THR A 118 -5.15 -7.30 -10.73
CA THR A 118 -5.90 -6.12 -10.27
C THR A 118 -4.98 -4.89 -10.23
N ILE A 119 -3.72 -5.07 -9.79
CA ILE A 119 -2.67 -4.07 -9.84
C ILE A 119 -1.57 -4.48 -10.82
N SER A 120 -0.92 -3.49 -11.43
CA SER A 120 0.19 -3.69 -12.38
C SER A 120 1.52 -3.88 -11.66
N CYS A 121 1.67 -3.22 -10.52
CA CYS A 121 2.85 -3.29 -9.65
C CYS A 121 2.48 -2.92 -8.21
N ILE A 122 3.38 -3.27 -7.27
CA ILE A 122 3.42 -2.74 -5.92
C ILE A 122 4.50 -1.65 -5.90
N TRP A 123 4.09 -0.42 -5.57
CA TRP A 123 5.01 0.72 -5.52
C TRP A 123 4.67 1.61 -4.34
N ASN A 124 5.33 1.35 -3.21
CA ASN A 124 4.99 1.97 -1.92
C ASN A 124 6.09 1.79 -0.87
N GLY A 125 7.33 2.23 -1.16
CA GLY A 125 8.43 1.90 -0.26
C GLY A 125 8.53 0.39 -0.08
N PHE A 126 8.57 -0.36 -1.18
CA PHE A 126 8.47 -1.81 -1.13
C PHE A 126 9.85 -2.47 -1.06
N THR A 127 10.16 -3.05 0.11
CA THR A 127 11.44 -3.69 0.39
C THR A 127 11.67 -4.91 -0.49
N MET A 128 12.78 -4.89 -1.21
CA MET A 128 13.21 -5.98 -2.07
C MET A 128 13.92 -7.10 -1.28
N ASN A 129 14.67 -6.74 -0.24
CA ASN A 129 15.47 -7.67 0.55
C ASN A 129 14.60 -8.77 1.18
N GLY A 130 15.04 -10.02 1.01
CA GLY A 130 14.31 -11.19 1.47
C GLY A 130 13.13 -11.61 0.60
N ARG A 131 12.87 -10.90 -0.50
CA ARG A 131 11.77 -11.14 -1.46
C ARG A 131 12.27 -11.21 -2.91
N GLU A 132 13.58 -11.31 -3.12
CA GLU A 132 14.22 -11.22 -4.43
C GLU A 132 13.66 -12.25 -5.43
N ASP A 133 13.31 -13.43 -4.92
CA ASP A 133 12.80 -14.53 -5.74
C ASP A 133 11.28 -14.49 -5.97
N ASP A 134 10.53 -13.65 -5.28
CA ASP A 134 9.06 -13.65 -5.30
C ASP A 134 8.46 -12.77 -6.39
N TYR A 135 9.21 -11.76 -6.83
CA TYR A 135 8.76 -10.75 -7.79
C TYR A 135 9.75 -10.58 -8.93
N THR A 136 9.34 -9.84 -9.96
CA THR A 136 10.23 -9.20 -10.91
C THR A 136 10.43 -7.76 -10.44
N TRP A 137 11.67 -7.39 -10.10
CA TRP A 137 11.98 -6.12 -9.47
C TRP A 137 12.58 -5.10 -10.44
N SER A 138 12.31 -3.82 -10.21
CA SER A 138 13.15 -2.73 -10.72
C SER A 138 14.51 -2.75 -10.03
N ASP A 139 15.46 -1.94 -10.49
CA ASP A 139 16.63 -1.60 -9.68
C ASP A 139 16.17 -0.87 -8.42
N PRO A 140 16.89 -1.02 -7.29
CA PRO A 140 16.56 -0.29 -6.07
C PRO A 140 16.72 1.22 -6.28
N TYR A 141 15.83 2.00 -5.65
CA TYR A 141 15.80 3.45 -5.82
C TYR A 141 15.85 4.24 -4.51
N VAL A 142 15.68 3.58 -3.36
CA VAL A 142 15.80 4.18 -2.01
C VAL A 142 16.55 3.23 -1.08
N ASP A 143 17.53 3.76 -0.33
CA ASP A 143 18.09 3.09 0.84
C ASP A 143 17.18 3.31 2.05
N ASN A 144 16.84 2.24 2.75
CA ASN A 144 15.97 2.25 3.92
C ASN A 144 16.55 1.41 5.07
N SER A 145 15.95 1.51 6.22
CA SER A 145 16.19 0.62 7.35
C SER A 145 14.95 0.45 8.20
N GLN A 146 14.83 -0.71 8.84
CA GLN A 146 13.84 -0.94 9.87
C GLN A 146 14.39 -0.46 11.21
N VAL A 147 13.57 0.26 11.98
CA VAL A 147 13.93 0.90 13.25
C VAL A 147 12.84 0.69 14.28
N PHE A 148 13.14 1.00 15.55
CA PHE A 148 12.14 1.10 16.59
C PHE A 148 11.84 2.56 16.92
N VAL A 149 10.56 2.88 17.03
CA VAL A 149 10.04 4.14 17.52
C VAL A 149 9.48 3.93 18.92
N VAL A 150 9.83 4.80 19.83
CA VAL A 150 9.39 4.78 21.24
C VAL A 150 8.99 6.17 21.69
N LYS A 151 8.28 6.29 22.82
CA LYS A 151 8.10 7.59 23.47
C LYS A 151 9.43 8.08 24.04
N SER A 152 9.74 9.37 23.89
CA SER A 152 11.00 9.96 24.33
C SER A 152 11.20 9.87 25.86
N ASP A 153 10.11 9.81 26.63
CA ASP A 153 10.12 9.67 28.09
C ASP A 153 10.02 8.22 28.58
N SER A 154 10.01 7.23 27.66
CA SER A 154 9.85 5.81 28.01
C SER A 154 11.02 5.20 28.76
N GLY A 155 12.21 5.82 28.66
CA GLY A 155 13.46 5.25 29.16
C GLY A 155 14.04 4.11 28.33
N ILE A 156 13.42 3.78 27.17
CA ILE A 156 13.91 2.79 26.22
C ILE A 156 14.91 3.49 25.29
N THR A 157 16.15 3.03 25.27
CA THR A 157 17.24 3.64 24.48
C THR A 157 18.01 2.61 23.66
N THR A 158 17.91 1.34 24.00
CA THR A 158 18.59 0.22 23.33
C THR A 158 17.63 -0.94 23.10
N PHE A 159 18.05 -1.92 22.31
CA PHE A 159 17.26 -3.16 22.08
C PHE A 159 17.07 -3.96 23.38
N ASP A 160 18.04 -3.93 24.30
CA ASP A 160 17.94 -4.63 25.58
C ASP A 160 16.77 -4.09 26.44
N ASP A 161 16.46 -2.79 26.32
CA ASP A 161 15.36 -2.16 27.04
C ASP A 161 13.97 -2.59 26.53
N LEU A 162 13.90 -3.22 25.34
CA LEU A 162 12.68 -3.79 24.77
C LEU A 162 12.26 -5.10 25.44
N SER A 163 13.13 -5.70 26.27
CA SER A 163 12.82 -6.91 27.03
C SER A 163 11.61 -6.68 27.94
N GLY A 164 10.62 -7.57 27.84
CA GLY A 164 9.36 -7.48 28.59
C GLY A 164 8.41 -6.37 28.12
N LYS A 165 8.67 -5.73 26.99
CA LYS A 165 7.85 -4.68 26.38
C LYS A 165 6.88 -5.24 25.35
N THR A 166 5.78 -4.54 25.10
CA THR A 166 4.87 -4.81 23.99
C THR A 166 5.30 -4.00 22.78
N VAL A 167 5.63 -4.67 21.68
CA VAL A 167 6.08 -4.06 20.44
C VAL A 167 5.00 -4.22 19.37
N ALA A 168 4.64 -3.14 18.67
CA ALA A 168 3.74 -3.20 17.52
C ALA A 168 4.52 -3.34 16.21
N VAL A 169 3.93 -4.03 15.24
CA VAL A 169 4.43 -4.17 13.87
C VAL A 169 3.27 -4.29 12.91
N GLN A 170 3.45 -3.81 11.67
CA GLN A 170 2.43 -4.02 10.63
C GLN A 170 2.51 -5.46 10.11
N THR A 171 1.35 -6.06 9.86
CA THR A 171 1.23 -7.39 9.27
C THR A 171 1.93 -7.46 7.91
N ASP A 172 2.65 -8.54 7.67
CA ASP A 172 3.35 -8.82 6.40
C ASP A 172 4.30 -7.71 5.92
N SER A 173 4.80 -6.90 6.89
CA SER A 173 5.82 -5.87 6.66
C SER A 173 7.23 -6.45 6.69
N SER A 174 8.20 -5.69 6.16
CA SER A 174 9.63 -6.05 6.30
C SER A 174 10.12 -5.97 7.74
N ALA A 175 9.54 -5.11 8.59
CA ALA A 175 9.82 -5.10 10.03
C ALA A 175 9.41 -6.42 10.69
N GLU A 176 8.22 -6.94 10.37
CA GLU A 176 7.77 -8.24 10.87
C GLU A 176 8.68 -9.38 10.36
N ALA A 177 9.05 -9.34 9.08
CA ALA A 177 9.98 -10.30 8.49
C ALA A 177 11.35 -10.26 9.19
N ALA A 178 11.93 -9.07 9.39
CA ALA A 178 13.21 -8.90 10.08
C ALA A 178 13.17 -9.42 11.52
N LEU A 179 12.08 -9.19 12.25
CA LEU A 179 11.89 -9.75 13.60
C LEU A 179 11.76 -11.28 13.61
N ASN A 180 11.39 -11.89 12.49
CA ASN A 180 11.28 -13.35 12.35
C ASN A 180 12.58 -14.01 11.88
N GLU A 181 13.61 -13.25 11.51
CA GLU A 181 14.91 -13.80 11.17
C GLU A 181 15.62 -14.44 12.37
N GLU A 182 16.44 -15.45 12.12
CA GLU A 182 17.14 -16.20 13.16
C GLU A 182 18.01 -15.28 14.03
N ASP A 183 18.68 -14.31 13.42
CA ASP A 183 19.55 -13.35 14.12
C ASP A 183 18.79 -12.45 15.10
N ASN A 184 17.51 -12.21 14.87
CA ASN A 184 16.65 -11.38 15.72
C ASN A 184 15.73 -12.20 16.65
N ALA A 185 15.81 -13.54 16.62
CA ALA A 185 14.95 -14.41 17.41
C ALA A 185 15.06 -14.12 18.91
N ALA A 186 16.29 -13.94 19.45
CA ALA A 186 16.50 -13.65 20.85
C ALA A 186 15.89 -12.29 21.27
N LEU A 187 15.95 -11.29 20.40
CA LEU A 187 15.32 -9.99 20.62
C LEU A 187 13.79 -10.15 20.67
N LYS A 188 13.21 -10.76 19.65
CA LYS A 188 11.76 -11.00 19.55
C LYS A 188 11.24 -11.80 20.73
N ASP A 189 11.93 -12.88 21.12
CA ASP A 189 11.54 -13.75 22.23
C ASP A 189 11.64 -13.02 23.59
N SER A 190 12.41 -11.93 23.69
CA SER A 190 12.50 -11.09 24.89
C SER A 190 11.28 -10.19 25.09
N PHE A 191 10.48 -9.94 24.05
CA PHE A 191 9.29 -9.10 24.14
C PHE A 191 8.24 -9.77 25.03
N LYS A 192 7.46 -8.96 25.72
CA LYS A 192 6.25 -9.44 26.39
C LYS A 192 5.22 -9.91 25.37
N GLU A 193 5.10 -9.15 24.28
CA GLU A 193 4.12 -9.39 23.21
C GLU A 193 4.57 -8.68 21.94
N LEU A 194 4.38 -9.32 20.78
CA LEU A 194 4.42 -8.68 19.47
C LEU A 194 2.99 -8.49 18.99
N LEU A 195 2.52 -7.23 18.99
CA LEU A 195 1.19 -6.86 18.51
C LEU A 195 1.23 -6.57 17.01
N VAL A 196 0.60 -7.43 16.22
CA VAL A 196 0.49 -7.24 14.77
C VAL A 196 -0.75 -6.40 14.46
N VAL A 197 -0.57 -5.32 13.70
CA VAL A 197 -1.64 -4.38 13.28
C VAL A 197 -1.71 -4.28 11.76
N GLY A 198 -2.84 -3.82 11.23
CA GLY A 198 -3.04 -3.69 9.78
C GLY A 198 -2.27 -2.51 9.16
N GLU A 199 -2.08 -1.44 9.93
CA GLU A 199 -1.45 -0.19 9.46
C GLU A 199 -0.72 0.55 10.57
N TYR A 200 0.28 1.38 10.22
CA TYR A 200 1.09 2.12 11.19
C TYR A 200 0.34 3.22 11.94
N ASN A 201 -0.71 3.80 11.38
CA ASN A 201 -1.55 4.75 12.13
C ASN A 201 -2.14 4.12 13.39
N THR A 202 -2.60 2.87 13.29
CA THR A 202 -3.08 2.09 14.44
C THR A 202 -1.95 1.81 15.43
N ALA A 203 -0.74 1.50 14.97
CA ALA A 203 0.42 1.31 15.85
C ALA A 203 0.75 2.58 16.65
N PHE A 204 0.74 3.76 15.99
CA PHE A 204 0.97 5.04 16.68
C PHE A 204 -0.12 5.36 17.70
N LEU A 205 -1.41 5.14 17.40
CA LEU A 205 -2.48 5.31 18.37
C LEU A 205 -2.29 4.41 19.61
N ASN A 206 -1.81 3.20 19.41
CA ASN A 206 -1.47 2.28 20.51
C ASN A 206 -0.27 2.78 21.31
N LEU A 207 0.76 3.33 20.65
CA LEU A 207 1.92 3.92 21.33
C LEU A 207 1.53 5.18 22.12
N GLU A 208 0.72 6.06 21.55
CA GLU A 208 0.19 7.26 22.18
C GLU A 208 -0.61 6.95 23.45
N SER A 209 -1.45 5.91 23.39
CA SER A 209 -2.28 5.46 24.52
C SER A 209 -1.55 4.57 25.53
N ASN A 210 -0.27 4.27 25.34
CA ASN A 210 0.53 3.30 26.12
C ASN A 210 -0.01 1.86 26.06
N ALA A 211 -0.71 1.49 25.02
CA ALA A 211 -1.10 0.10 24.76
C ALA A 211 0.09 -0.73 24.24
N VAL A 212 1.05 -0.07 23.57
CA VAL A 212 2.36 -0.64 23.20
C VAL A 212 3.47 0.29 23.69
N ASP A 213 4.69 -0.25 23.83
CA ASP A 213 5.88 0.47 24.29
C ASP A 213 6.76 0.92 23.13
N ALA A 214 6.72 0.23 22.00
CA ALA A 214 7.52 0.51 20.81
C ALA A 214 6.78 0.09 19.53
N ILE A 215 7.24 0.65 18.40
CA ILE A 215 6.80 0.26 17.04
C ILE A 215 8.04 -0.11 16.24
N ALA A 216 8.04 -1.28 15.60
CA ALA A 216 9.04 -1.64 14.59
C ALA A 216 8.53 -1.21 13.21
N MET A 217 9.31 -0.38 12.48
CA MET A 217 8.84 0.23 11.23
C MET A 217 9.97 0.83 10.39
N ASP A 218 9.64 1.23 9.18
CA ASP A 218 10.53 1.88 8.22
C ASP A 218 10.96 3.28 8.70
N ILE A 219 12.26 3.57 8.59
CA ILE A 219 12.83 4.85 9.09
C ILE A 219 12.26 6.06 8.34
N GLY A 220 11.98 5.95 7.03
CA GLY A 220 11.40 7.05 6.25
C GLY A 220 10.00 7.40 6.73
N VAL A 221 9.17 6.38 6.99
CA VAL A 221 7.83 6.55 7.55
C VAL A 221 7.91 7.07 8.99
N ALA A 222 8.81 6.51 9.82
CA ALA A 222 9.03 6.97 11.18
C ALA A 222 9.34 8.46 11.23
N LYS A 223 10.31 8.95 10.45
CA LYS A 223 10.68 10.38 10.39
C LYS A 223 9.47 11.26 10.04
N TYR A 224 8.73 10.91 8.99
CA TYR A 224 7.53 11.66 8.61
C TYR A 224 6.48 11.70 9.72
N GLN A 225 6.22 10.57 10.37
CA GLN A 225 5.25 10.48 11.46
C GLN A 225 5.67 11.31 12.67
N LEU A 226 6.97 11.34 13.01
CA LEU A 226 7.49 12.15 14.12
C LEU A 226 7.34 13.65 13.84
N GLU A 227 7.56 14.09 12.61
CA GLU A 227 7.39 15.49 12.21
C GLU A 227 5.93 15.95 12.20
N SER A 228 5.01 15.06 11.79
CA SER A 228 3.58 15.38 11.66
C SER A 228 2.79 15.25 12.96
N ARG A 229 3.27 14.47 13.92
CA ARG A 229 2.60 14.23 15.20
C ARG A 229 3.10 15.16 16.29
N ASN A 230 2.20 15.61 17.17
CA ASN A 230 2.54 16.45 18.31
C ASN A 230 3.03 15.63 19.53
N GLY A 231 3.44 14.38 19.32
CA GLY A 231 3.94 13.49 20.36
C GLY A 231 5.45 13.56 20.49
N ASP A 232 5.95 13.35 21.71
CA ASP A 232 7.38 13.20 21.97
C ASP A 232 7.79 11.74 21.68
N PHE A 233 8.24 11.49 20.45
CA PHE A 233 8.73 10.18 20.02
C PHE A 233 10.21 10.25 19.65
N THR A 234 10.89 9.12 19.76
CA THR A 234 12.30 8.96 19.41
C THR A 234 12.49 7.69 18.61
N ILE A 235 13.33 7.75 17.59
CA ILE A 235 13.81 6.60 16.84
C ILE A 235 15.06 6.10 17.57
N LEU A 236 15.16 4.78 17.85
CA LEU A 236 16.38 4.20 18.40
C LEU A 236 17.51 4.26 17.38
N ASP A 237 18.73 4.57 17.85
CA ASP A 237 19.90 4.77 16.97
C ASP A 237 20.31 3.49 16.21
N GLN A 238 20.11 2.32 16.82
CA GLN A 238 20.45 1.04 16.20
C GLN A 238 19.34 0.59 15.25
N PRO A 239 19.63 0.39 13.96
CA PRO A 239 18.65 -0.20 13.04
C PRO A 239 18.48 -1.69 13.31
N LEU A 240 17.24 -2.19 13.12
CA LEU A 240 16.91 -3.61 13.16
C LEU A 240 17.42 -4.33 11.91
N ALA A 241 17.26 -3.70 10.74
CA ALA A 241 17.71 -4.20 9.44
C ALA A 241 17.99 -3.04 8.49
N ALA A 242 18.98 -3.20 7.61
CA ALA A 242 19.20 -2.32 6.46
C ALA A 242 18.58 -2.96 5.21
N GLU A 243 17.94 -2.17 4.36
CA GLU A 243 17.21 -2.66 3.21
C GLU A 243 17.11 -1.64 2.09
N GLN A 244 16.57 -2.04 0.95
CA GLN A 244 16.35 -1.16 -0.19
C GLN A 244 14.94 -1.32 -0.75
N TYR A 245 14.37 -0.21 -1.22
CA TYR A 245 13.09 -0.21 -1.91
C TYR A 245 13.26 -0.32 -3.42
N ALA A 246 12.38 -1.12 -4.02
CA ALA A 246 12.26 -1.27 -5.46
C ALA A 246 10.78 -1.40 -5.84
N VAL A 247 10.46 -1.23 -7.13
CA VAL A 247 9.12 -1.49 -7.65
C VAL A 247 8.95 -2.99 -7.88
N GLY A 248 7.93 -3.59 -7.27
CA GLY A 248 7.64 -5.01 -7.40
C GLY A 248 6.59 -5.29 -8.47
N PHE A 249 6.95 -6.09 -9.47
CA PHE A 249 6.06 -6.56 -10.52
C PHE A 249 5.76 -8.05 -10.35
N LYS A 250 4.66 -8.51 -10.93
CA LYS A 250 4.37 -9.95 -10.97
C LYS A 250 5.56 -10.70 -11.55
N LYS A 251 5.93 -11.79 -10.91
CA LYS A 251 7.04 -12.67 -11.36
C LYS A 251 6.89 -13.01 -12.83
N GLY A 252 7.93 -12.75 -13.61
CA GLY A 252 7.98 -13.00 -15.06
C GLY A 252 7.45 -11.83 -15.92
N ASN A 253 7.08 -10.68 -15.33
CA ASN A 253 6.65 -9.50 -16.10
C ASN A 253 7.82 -8.53 -16.36
N GLU A 254 8.86 -9.04 -17.03
CA GLU A 254 10.07 -8.27 -17.36
C GLU A 254 9.77 -7.13 -18.33
N THR A 255 8.83 -7.31 -19.26
CA THR A 255 8.50 -6.29 -20.26
C THR A 255 8.02 -4.99 -19.61
N LEU A 256 7.07 -5.08 -18.68
CA LEU A 256 6.57 -3.90 -17.97
C LEU A 256 7.62 -3.31 -17.04
N ARG A 257 8.35 -4.19 -16.31
CA ARG A 257 9.47 -3.78 -15.45
C ARG A 257 10.51 -2.99 -16.25
N ASP A 258 10.94 -3.47 -17.40
CA ASP A 258 11.97 -2.83 -18.21
C ASP A 258 11.51 -1.46 -18.74
N GLN A 259 10.23 -1.30 -19.09
CA GLN A 259 9.68 0.00 -19.49
C GLN A 259 9.70 1.01 -18.34
N VAL A 260 9.28 0.59 -17.14
CA VAL A 260 9.33 1.43 -15.94
C VAL A 260 10.78 1.77 -15.59
N GLN A 261 11.66 0.76 -15.57
CA GLN A 261 13.09 0.94 -15.25
C GLN A 261 13.78 1.92 -16.22
N ASN A 262 13.56 1.76 -17.52
CA ASN A 262 14.14 2.66 -18.50
C ASN A 262 13.69 4.11 -18.26
N THR A 263 12.41 4.31 -17.95
CA THR A 263 11.88 5.64 -17.65
C THR A 263 12.46 6.21 -16.35
N LEU A 264 12.63 5.40 -15.31
CA LEU A 264 13.30 5.83 -14.07
C LEU A 264 14.75 6.25 -14.34
N ASN A 265 15.47 5.52 -15.21
CA ASN A 265 16.84 5.88 -15.60
C ASN A 265 16.90 7.21 -16.38
N GLU A 266 15.93 7.46 -17.26
CA GLU A 266 15.77 8.77 -17.92
C GLU A 266 15.53 9.88 -16.90
N MET A 267 14.63 9.67 -15.92
CA MET A 267 14.34 10.63 -14.86
C MET A 267 15.54 10.90 -13.96
N LYS A 268 16.37 9.88 -13.67
CA LYS A 268 17.65 10.05 -12.95
C LYS A 268 18.60 10.90 -13.79
N SER A 269 18.73 10.62 -15.07
CA SER A 269 19.67 11.30 -15.99
C SER A 269 19.32 12.76 -16.22
N ASP A 270 18.06 13.14 -16.31
CA ASP A 270 17.60 14.52 -16.56
C ASP A 270 17.33 15.32 -15.29
N GLY A 271 17.48 14.70 -14.11
CA GLY A 271 17.32 15.32 -12.80
C GLY A 271 15.88 15.37 -12.27
N THR A 272 14.89 14.87 -13.02
CA THR A 272 13.48 14.85 -12.59
C THR A 272 13.31 13.99 -11.34
N PHE A 273 13.98 12.83 -11.28
CA PHE A 273 13.94 11.94 -10.11
C PHE A 273 14.40 12.69 -8.85
N LYS A 274 15.54 13.37 -8.93
CA LYS A 274 16.08 14.18 -7.82
C LYS A 274 15.12 15.30 -7.40
N THR A 275 14.52 15.99 -8.36
CA THR A 275 13.53 17.05 -8.07
C THR A 275 12.32 16.53 -7.31
N ILE A 276 11.82 15.32 -7.68
CA ILE A 276 10.73 14.68 -6.96
C ILE A 276 11.20 14.27 -5.56
N ALA A 277 12.40 13.73 -5.41
CA ALA A 277 12.95 13.37 -4.09
C ALA A 277 13.09 14.59 -3.17
N GLU A 278 13.58 15.74 -3.70
CA GLU A 278 13.68 17.01 -2.97
C GLU A 278 12.31 17.54 -2.52
N LYS A 279 11.26 17.35 -3.32
CA LYS A 279 9.88 17.72 -2.95
C LYS A 279 9.40 17.00 -1.69
N TRP A 280 9.88 15.79 -1.46
CA TRP A 280 9.46 14.90 -0.37
C TRP A 280 10.51 14.77 0.75
N ASP A 281 11.57 15.61 0.74
CA ASP A 281 12.70 15.57 1.70
C ASP A 281 13.41 14.20 1.76
N LEU A 282 13.42 13.48 0.62
CA LEU A 282 14.03 12.15 0.49
C LEU A 282 15.36 12.15 -0.29
N GLN A 283 15.91 13.32 -0.64
CA GLN A 283 17.11 13.45 -1.48
C GLN A 283 18.35 12.73 -0.93
N ASP A 284 18.43 12.55 0.40
CA ASP A 284 19.54 11.87 1.07
C ASP A 284 19.37 10.35 1.16
N SER A 285 18.21 9.84 0.80
CA SER A 285 17.88 8.41 0.87
C SER A 285 17.76 7.76 -0.51
N VAL A 286 17.68 8.57 -1.58
CA VAL A 286 17.50 8.04 -2.94
C VAL A 286 18.80 7.60 -3.58
N ILE A 287 18.74 6.53 -4.37
CA ILE A 287 19.84 5.97 -5.15
C ILE A 287 19.76 6.54 -6.55
N LEU A 288 20.73 7.35 -6.93
CA LEU A 288 20.76 8.05 -8.24
C LEU A 288 21.72 7.42 -9.25
N ASP A 289 22.51 6.45 -8.81
CA ASP A 289 23.55 5.77 -9.64
C ASP A 289 22.94 4.69 -10.52
#